data_c48024c928e2f40449de92ded3b8aae0
#
_entry.id   c48024c928e2f40449de92ded3b8aae0
#
_cell.length_a   1.000
_cell.length_b   1.000
_cell.length_c   1.000
_cell.angle_alpha   90.00
_cell.angle_beta   90.00
_cell.angle_gamma   90.00
#
_symmetry.space_group_name_H-M   'P 1'
#
loop_
_entity.id
_entity.type
_entity.pdbx_description
1 polymer ?
#
loop_
_entity_poly.entity_id
_entity_poly.type
_entity_poly.pdbx_seq_one_letter_code
_entity_poly.pdbx_strand_id
1 'polypeptide(L)'
;MNELQLKMCDIQGRLFELSGANGYDSITFIKAFMTGEVAKGLDSKFNRMQWAGEEYLLAEIADNAELTKGGTVYDKEVLYWAGYLYRFWHFATGEDSKDIYRQAPAETMSRNWLIFHTLAPEVAIEDLKEIYRQRNGN
;
A
#
# COMPACT_ATOMS: atom_id res chain seq x y z
N MET A 1 9.32 11.36 -11.26
CA MET A 1 9.67 10.49 -10.12
C MET A 1 11.05 9.89 -10.37
N ASN A 2 11.92 9.89 -9.35
CA ASN A 2 13.29 9.41 -9.54
C ASN A 2 13.39 7.88 -9.38
N GLU A 3 14.59 7.33 -9.67
CA GLU A 3 14.82 5.89 -9.62
C GLU A 3 14.61 5.29 -8.23
N LEU A 4 15.05 5.98 -7.19
CA LEU A 4 14.87 5.50 -5.81
C LEU A 4 13.39 5.41 -5.46
N GLN A 5 12.61 6.42 -5.82
CA GLN A 5 11.18 6.44 -5.54
C GLN A 5 10.44 5.31 -6.27
N LEU A 6 10.78 5.07 -7.54
CA LEU A 6 10.20 3.95 -8.30
C LEU A 6 10.58 2.61 -7.69
N LYS A 7 11.83 2.47 -7.23
CA LYS A 7 12.27 1.26 -6.54
C LYS A 7 11.51 1.05 -5.25
N MET A 8 11.23 2.11 -4.49
CA MET A 8 10.43 2.01 -3.28
C MET A 8 9.00 1.57 -3.57
N CYS A 9 8.42 2.02 -4.68
CA CYS A 9 7.09 1.55 -5.11
C CYS A 9 7.12 0.05 -5.39
N ASP A 10 8.14 -0.43 -6.11
CA ASP A 10 8.29 -1.85 -6.42
C ASP A 10 8.49 -2.69 -5.15
N ILE A 11 9.35 -2.24 -4.24
CA ILE A 11 9.58 -2.94 -2.97
C ILE A 11 8.27 -3.03 -2.18
N GLN A 12 7.50 -1.96 -2.12
CA GLN A 12 6.22 -2.00 -1.40
C GLN A 12 5.20 -2.92 -2.07
N GLY A 13 5.18 -2.97 -3.40
CA GLY A 13 4.39 -3.96 -4.12
C GLY A 13 4.80 -5.38 -3.77
N ARG A 14 6.10 -5.66 -3.74
CA ARG A 14 6.64 -6.97 -3.35
C ARG A 14 6.36 -7.31 -1.89
N LEU A 15 6.40 -6.30 -1.02
CA LEU A 15 6.04 -6.48 0.39
C LEU A 15 4.60 -6.96 0.53
N PHE A 16 3.68 -6.34 -0.20
CA PHE A 16 2.27 -6.74 -0.16
C PHE A 16 2.11 -8.16 -0.72
N GLU A 17 2.77 -8.48 -1.84
CA GLU A 17 2.76 -9.87 -2.36
C GLU A 17 3.26 -10.87 -1.32
N LEU A 18 4.36 -10.53 -0.66
CA LEU A 18 4.98 -11.40 0.33
C LEU A 18 4.06 -11.66 1.51
N SER A 19 3.29 -10.65 1.94
CA SER A 19 2.31 -10.83 3.00
C SER A 19 1.28 -11.90 2.64
N GLY A 20 0.81 -11.88 1.40
CA GLY A 20 -0.14 -12.87 0.89
C GLY A 20 0.49 -14.25 0.76
N ALA A 21 1.74 -14.32 0.28
CA ALA A 21 2.47 -15.58 0.18
C ALA A 21 2.68 -16.24 1.56
N ASN A 22 2.77 -15.43 2.62
CA ASN A 22 2.88 -15.92 3.99
C ASN A 22 1.50 -16.20 4.63
N GLY A 23 0.42 -16.03 3.87
CA GLY A 23 -0.92 -16.38 4.34
C GLY A 23 -1.55 -15.37 5.28
N TYR A 24 -1.02 -14.16 5.37
CA TYR A 24 -1.64 -13.12 6.21
C TYR A 24 -2.94 -12.63 5.59
N ASP A 25 -3.94 -12.36 6.44
CA ASP A 25 -5.16 -11.69 6.02
C ASP A 25 -4.80 -10.33 5.42
N SER A 26 -5.22 -10.09 4.18
CA SER A 26 -4.79 -8.91 3.45
C SER A 26 -5.36 -7.62 4.03
N ILE A 27 -6.61 -7.64 4.47
CA ILE A 27 -7.24 -6.45 5.03
C ILE A 27 -6.51 -6.03 6.30
N THR A 28 -6.24 -7.00 7.20
CA THR A 28 -5.50 -6.74 8.44
C THR A 28 -4.08 -6.25 8.16
N PHE A 29 -3.38 -6.91 7.23
CA PHE A 29 -1.99 -6.53 6.91
C PHE A 29 -1.93 -5.12 6.33
N ILE A 30 -2.76 -4.81 5.34
CA ILE A 30 -2.73 -3.52 4.66
C ILE A 30 -3.03 -2.39 5.64
N LYS A 31 -4.03 -2.58 6.50
CA LYS A 31 -4.35 -1.59 7.53
C LYS A 31 -3.19 -1.40 8.49
N ALA A 32 -2.63 -2.49 9.01
CA ALA A 32 -1.50 -2.43 9.96
C ALA A 32 -0.30 -1.74 9.34
N PHE A 33 0.02 -2.05 8.08
CA PHE A 33 1.13 -1.42 7.39
C PHE A 33 0.89 0.07 7.17
N MET A 34 -0.23 0.43 6.53
CA MET A 34 -0.48 1.81 6.10
C MET A 34 -0.67 2.77 7.26
N THR A 35 -1.13 2.29 8.41
CA THR A 35 -1.33 3.12 9.60
C THR A 35 -0.22 2.96 10.65
N GLY A 36 0.82 2.19 10.34
CA GLY A 36 1.88 1.84 11.28
C GLY A 36 3.17 2.64 11.10
N GLU A 37 4.14 2.31 11.93
CA GLU A 37 5.42 3.03 11.97
C GLU A 37 6.31 2.77 10.76
N VAL A 38 6.22 1.57 10.16
CA VAL A 38 7.04 1.25 8.98
C VAL A 38 6.64 2.16 7.81
N ALA A 39 5.35 2.27 7.52
CA ALA A 39 4.89 3.13 6.42
C ALA A 39 5.20 4.61 6.72
N LYS A 40 5.04 5.03 7.97
CA LYS A 40 5.40 6.38 8.41
C LYS A 40 6.89 6.66 8.17
N GLY A 41 7.74 5.69 8.46
CA GLY A 41 9.17 5.81 8.19
C GLY A 41 9.47 5.93 6.71
N LEU A 42 8.78 5.14 5.88
CA LEU A 42 8.95 5.21 4.42
C LEU A 42 8.43 6.53 3.83
N ASP A 43 7.50 7.18 4.49
CA ASP A 43 7.02 8.51 4.09
C ASP A 43 8.05 9.60 4.36
N SER A 44 9.00 9.35 5.26
CA SER A 44 10.04 10.32 5.63
C SER A 44 11.16 10.37 4.58
N LYS A 45 11.65 11.57 4.31
CA LYS A 45 12.72 11.75 3.29
C LYS A 45 14.05 11.11 3.68
N PHE A 46 14.33 10.96 4.97
CA PHE A 46 15.66 10.58 5.45
C PHE A 46 15.64 9.34 6.36
N ASN A 47 14.67 8.46 6.19
CA ASN A 47 14.60 7.24 6.97
C ASN A 47 15.37 6.11 6.27
N ARG A 48 16.21 5.39 7.03
CA ARG A 48 16.99 4.30 6.44
C ARG A 48 16.16 3.08 6.04
N MET A 49 14.89 3.00 6.48
CA MET A 49 13.97 1.96 5.99
C MET A 49 13.74 2.04 4.49
N GLN A 50 14.03 3.20 3.87
CA GLN A 50 13.94 3.38 2.42
C GLN A 50 14.90 2.47 1.66
N TRP A 51 15.92 1.92 2.34
CA TRP A 51 16.90 1.02 1.74
C TRP A 51 16.65 -0.45 2.07
N ALA A 52 15.61 -0.74 2.84
CA ALA A 52 15.28 -2.10 3.26
C ALA A 52 14.55 -2.87 2.17
N GLY A 53 14.79 -4.17 2.11
CA GLY A 53 14.04 -5.07 1.24
C GLY A 53 12.73 -5.51 1.89
N GLU A 54 11.89 -6.16 1.09
CA GLU A 54 10.54 -6.56 1.51
C GLU A 54 10.53 -7.55 2.67
N GLU A 55 11.50 -8.46 2.72
CA GLU A 55 11.58 -9.44 3.81
C GLU A 55 11.84 -8.75 5.15
N TYR A 56 12.76 -7.79 5.16
CA TYR A 56 13.06 -7.03 6.37
C TYR A 56 11.83 -6.23 6.82
N LEU A 57 11.18 -5.58 5.88
CA LEU A 57 10.00 -4.76 6.20
C LEU A 57 8.87 -5.63 6.75
N LEU A 58 8.63 -6.81 6.17
CA LEU A 58 7.60 -7.71 6.67
C LEU A 58 7.89 -8.16 8.09
N ALA A 59 9.15 -8.49 8.38
CA ALA A 59 9.55 -8.90 9.73
C ALA A 59 9.31 -7.78 10.73
N GLU A 60 9.63 -6.55 10.39
CA GLU A 60 9.39 -5.40 11.25
C GLU A 60 7.90 -5.19 11.53
N ILE A 61 7.06 -5.35 10.51
CA ILE A 61 5.61 -5.21 10.69
C ILE A 61 5.08 -6.33 11.59
N ALA A 62 5.49 -7.57 11.33
CA ALA A 62 5.04 -8.73 12.10
C ALA A 62 5.46 -8.65 13.57
N ASP A 63 6.63 -8.05 13.87
CA ASP A 63 7.10 -7.89 15.23
C ASP A 63 6.33 -6.81 16.01
N ASN A 64 5.72 -5.86 15.31
CA ASN A 64 5.10 -4.68 15.93
C ASN A 64 3.59 -4.61 15.78
N ALA A 65 2.98 -5.56 15.10
CA ALA A 65 1.54 -5.58 14.86
C ALA A 65 1.01 -7.01 14.96
N GLU A 66 -0.24 -7.15 15.38
CA GLU A 66 -0.89 -8.45 15.37
C GLU A 66 -1.46 -8.71 13.97
N LEU A 67 -0.78 -9.58 13.23
CA LEU A 67 -1.22 -9.99 11.90
C LEU A 67 -1.97 -11.33 12.01
N THR A 68 -3.07 -11.43 11.27
CA THR A 68 -3.91 -12.62 11.29
C THR A 68 -3.58 -13.50 10.09
N LYS A 69 -3.39 -14.80 10.33
CA LYS A 69 -3.24 -15.79 9.26
C LYS A 69 -4.61 -16.24 8.77
N GLY A 70 -4.74 -16.47 7.49
CA GLY A 70 -6.00 -16.90 6.89
C GLY A 70 -6.93 -15.74 6.58
N GLY A 71 -8.24 -15.95 6.71
CA GLY A 71 -9.21 -14.93 6.35
C GLY A 71 -9.23 -14.65 4.85
N THR A 72 -9.19 -13.38 4.46
CA THR A 72 -9.18 -12.99 3.05
C THR A 72 -7.76 -12.69 2.61
N VAL A 73 -7.22 -13.53 1.71
CA VAL A 73 -5.91 -13.28 1.10
C VAL A 73 -6.15 -12.91 -0.36
N TYR A 74 -5.86 -11.66 -0.70
CA TYR A 74 -6.03 -11.18 -2.08
C TYR A 74 -5.03 -11.84 -3.03
N ASP A 75 -5.39 -11.91 -4.31
CA ASP A 75 -4.49 -12.40 -5.34
C ASP A 75 -3.21 -11.56 -5.38
N LYS A 76 -2.10 -12.19 -5.75
CA LYS A 76 -0.80 -11.51 -5.73
C LYS A 76 -0.75 -10.28 -6.61
N GLU A 77 -1.47 -10.30 -7.74
CA GLU A 77 -1.52 -9.15 -8.65
C GLU A 77 -2.23 -7.95 -8.01
N VAL A 78 -3.31 -8.22 -7.28
CA VAL A 78 -4.03 -7.19 -6.54
C VAL A 78 -3.12 -6.59 -5.47
N LEU A 79 -2.43 -7.44 -4.73
CA LEU A 79 -1.53 -7.03 -3.65
C LEU A 79 -0.37 -6.19 -4.17
N TYR A 80 0.28 -6.66 -5.24
CA TYR A 80 1.39 -5.90 -5.83
C TYR A 80 0.93 -4.52 -6.29
N TRP A 81 -0.18 -4.46 -7.04
CA TRP A 81 -0.71 -3.19 -7.52
C TRP A 81 -1.05 -2.25 -6.36
N ALA A 82 -1.72 -2.76 -5.33
CA ALA A 82 -2.10 -1.94 -4.19
C ALA A 82 -0.89 -1.36 -3.49
N GLY A 83 0.12 -2.21 -3.21
CA GLY A 83 1.34 -1.75 -2.55
C GLY A 83 2.09 -0.72 -3.38
N TYR A 84 2.25 -0.99 -4.67
CA TYR A 84 2.91 -0.08 -5.60
C TYR A 84 2.17 1.26 -5.67
N LEU A 85 0.86 1.21 -5.89
CA LEU A 85 0.07 2.43 -6.08
C LEU A 85 0.03 3.30 -4.83
N TYR A 86 -0.08 2.71 -3.65
CA TYR A 86 -0.07 3.46 -2.40
C TYR A 86 1.23 4.26 -2.25
N ARG A 87 2.39 3.65 -2.55
CA ARG A 87 3.67 4.36 -2.42
C ARG A 87 3.83 5.42 -3.51
N PHE A 88 3.41 5.09 -4.73
CA PHE A 88 3.39 6.05 -5.82
C PHE A 88 2.53 7.28 -5.46
N TRP A 89 1.38 7.04 -4.85
CA TRP A 89 0.46 8.09 -4.40
C TRP A 89 1.16 9.06 -3.44
N HIS A 90 1.87 8.52 -2.48
CA HIS A 90 2.64 9.34 -1.54
C HIS A 90 3.62 10.27 -2.28
N PHE A 91 4.39 9.73 -3.20
CA PHE A 91 5.38 10.53 -3.93
C PHE A 91 4.72 11.54 -4.87
N ALA A 92 3.60 11.21 -5.46
CA ALA A 92 2.92 12.07 -6.42
C ALA A 92 2.19 13.24 -5.74
N THR A 93 1.68 13.05 -4.52
CA THR A 93 0.83 14.04 -3.85
C THR A 93 1.42 14.64 -2.59
N GLY A 94 2.41 13.99 -1.98
CA GLY A 94 2.93 14.37 -0.68
C GLY A 94 2.07 13.92 0.50
N GLU A 95 0.94 13.26 0.24
CA GLU A 95 0.09 12.75 1.32
C GLU A 95 0.78 11.59 2.03
N ASP A 96 0.57 11.46 3.33
CA ASP A 96 1.15 10.35 4.07
C ASP A 96 0.32 9.07 3.94
N SER A 97 0.96 7.94 4.25
CA SER A 97 0.34 6.61 4.09
C SER A 97 -0.98 6.48 4.84
N LYS A 98 -1.06 7.03 6.04
CA LYS A 98 -2.28 6.96 6.86
C LYS A 98 -3.45 7.69 6.19
N ASP A 99 -3.19 8.88 5.67
CA ASP A 99 -4.23 9.67 4.98
C ASP A 99 -4.64 9.03 3.65
N ILE A 100 -3.69 8.43 2.96
CA ILE A 100 -3.96 7.69 1.72
C ILE A 100 -4.87 6.49 2.03
N TYR A 101 -4.54 5.73 3.07
CA TYR A 101 -5.34 4.57 3.47
C TYR A 101 -6.78 4.97 3.82
N ARG A 102 -6.95 6.10 4.49
CA ARG A 102 -8.28 6.60 4.84
C ARG A 102 -9.14 6.84 3.60
N GLN A 103 -8.52 7.33 2.51
CA GLN A 103 -9.23 7.58 1.26
C GLN A 103 -9.49 6.30 0.47
N ALA A 104 -8.58 5.35 0.51
CA ALA A 104 -8.69 4.11 -0.25
C ALA A 104 -8.28 2.91 0.60
N PRO A 105 -9.19 2.44 1.48
CA PRO A 105 -8.91 1.25 2.28
C PRO A 105 -8.69 0.00 1.42
N ALA A 106 -8.22 -1.07 2.04
CA ALA A 106 -7.89 -2.31 1.35
C ALA A 106 -9.02 -2.80 0.44
N GLU A 107 -10.26 -2.78 0.94
CA GLU A 107 -11.41 -3.26 0.15
C GLU A 107 -11.67 -2.40 -1.07
N THR A 108 -11.48 -1.09 -0.96
CA THR A 108 -11.61 -0.19 -2.10
C THR A 108 -10.56 -0.51 -3.16
N MET A 109 -9.32 -0.76 -2.75
CA MET A 109 -8.26 -1.14 -3.69
C MET A 109 -8.60 -2.46 -4.39
N SER A 110 -8.97 -3.47 -3.64
CA SER A 110 -9.31 -4.78 -4.20
C SER A 110 -10.49 -4.70 -5.17
N ARG A 111 -11.53 -3.96 -4.80
CA ARG A 111 -12.75 -3.84 -5.61
C ARG A 111 -12.49 -3.16 -6.95
N ASN A 112 -11.53 -2.25 -6.99
CA ASN A 112 -11.28 -1.44 -8.19
C ASN A 112 -10.07 -1.92 -9.01
N TRP A 113 -9.38 -2.96 -8.56
CA TRP A 113 -8.17 -3.45 -9.24
C TRP A 113 -8.42 -3.79 -10.71
N LEU A 114 -9.49 -4.51 -11.01
CA LEU A 114 -9.71 -5.03 -12.37
C LEU A 114 -9.69 -3.93 -13.42
N ILE A 115 -10.29 -2.79 -13.11
CA ILE A 115 -10.36 -1.66 -14.05
C ILE A 115 -9.16 -0.74 -13.87
N PHE A 116 -8.82 -0.40 -12.63
CA PHE A 116 -7.84 0.65 -12.36
C PHE A 116 -6.40 0.23 -12.59
N HIS A 117 -6.08 -1.07 -12.52
CA HIS A 117 -4.68 -1.50 -12.75
C HIS A 117 -4.23 -1.30 -14.20
N THR A 118 -5.16 -1.10 -15.13
CA THR A 118 -4.84 -0.80 -16.52
C THR A 118 -4.58 0.68 -16.77
N LEU A 119 -4.86 1.52 -15.79
CA LEU A 119 -4.70 2.97 -15.91
C LEU A 119 -3.30 3.39 -15.48
N ALA A 120 -2.85 4.54 -15.98
CA ALA A 120 -1.64 5.16 -15.44
C ALA A 120 -1.86 5.43 -13.94
N PRO A 121 -0.80 5.30 -13.10
CA PRO A 121 -0.97 5.49 -11.66
C PRO A 121 -1.61 6.81 -11.28
N GLU A 122 -1.26 7.91 -11.95
CA GLU A 122 -1.83 9.23 -11.66
C GLU A 122 -3.35 9.25 -11.89
N VAL A 123 -3.82 8.58 -12.94
CA VAL A 123 -5.24 8.51 -13.26
C VAL A 123 -5.97 7.64 -12.25
N ALA A 124 -5.40 6.50 -11.88
CA ALA A 124 -5.99 5.62 -10.87
C ALA A 124 -6.14 6.35 -9.54
N ILE A 125 -5.14 7.12 -9.13
CA ILE A 125 -5.17 7.90 -7.89
C ILE A 125 -6.32 8.91 -7.92
N GLU A 126 -6.45 9.66 -9.02
CA GLU A 126 -7.53 10.65 -9.13
C GLU A 126 -8.91 9.98 -9.08
N ASP A 127 -9.07 8.83 -9.72
CA ASP A 127 -10.33 8.10 -9.69
C ASP A 127 -10.64 7.57 -8.28
N LEU A 128 -9.63 7.10 -7.55
CA LEU A 128 -9.80 6.66 -6.17
C LEU A 128 -10.20 7.84 -5.26
N LYS A 129 -9.57 9.00 -5.45
CA LYS A 129 -9.94 10.21 -4.72
C LYS A 129 -11.39 10.61 -5.00
N GLU A 130 -11.83 10.48 -6.24
CA GLU A 130 -13.21 10.81 -6.61
C GLU A 130 -14.20 9.85 -5.93
N ILE A 131 -13.90 8.56 -5.88
CA ILE A 131 -14.73 7.58 -5.16
C ILE A 131 -14.87 7.99 -3.70
N TYR A 132 -13.77 8.39 -3.07
CA TYR A 132 -13.78 8.82 -1.68
C TYR A 132 -14.67 10.07 -1.49
N ARG A 133 -14.51 11.07 -2.37
CA ARG A 133 -15.31 12.30 -2.29
C ARG A 133 -16.80 12.01 -2.41
N GLN A 134 -17.20 11.15 -3.34
CA GLN A 134 -18.60 10.80 -3.55
C GLN A 134 -19.20 10.07 -2.36
N ARG A 135 -18.44 9.16 -1.74
CA ARG A 135 -18.90 8.44 -0.55
C ARG A 135 -19.06 9.33 0.67
N ASN A 136 -18.31 10.42 0.73
CA ASN A 136 -18.32 11.31 1.88
C ASN A 136 -19.14 12.58 1.64
N GLY A 137 -20.00 12.56 0.63
CA GLY A 137 -20.99 13.61 0.39
C GLY A 137 -20.45 14.92 -0.18
N ASN A 138 -19.30 14.86 -0.84
CA ASN A 138 -18.71 16.08 -1.42
C ASN A 138 -18.84 16.09 -2.92
#